data_58ab17d5ed0f4e3f23304200fef11841
#
_entry.id   58ab17d5ed0f4e3f23304200fef11841
#
_cell.length_a   1.000
_cell.length_b   1.000
_cell.length_c   1.000
_cell.angle_alpha   90.00
_cell.angle_beta   90.00
_cell.angle_gamma   90.00
#
_symmetry.space_group_name_H-M   'P 1'
#
loop_
_entity.id
_entity.type
_entity.pdbx_description
1 polymer ?
#
loop_
_entity_poly.entity_id
_entity_poly.type
_entity_poly.pdbx_seq_one_letter_code
_entity_poly.pdbx_strand_id
1 'polypeptide(L)'
;RSRWLSARCDADFGGVLADEMGLGKSLQLISLLLARHAKRQPAPSLIVCPASLVYNWTAEFERFAPELSVVAVAGGAQERRAARLEAFGGHRRVDVLVTSYDLLRIDIDDWSSRRLFICALDEAQYIKNPAALTTRAVKSLEADHKFALTGTPMENRLSELWSIFDFLMPGLLGPYARFRERFESPIVGGDDAVARRLQAIVAPFMLRRLKADVLTDLPDKLESVVYANMDVEQRKLYDAHEQRLREELTAQRMFRKEREAARAAGKPVSTVEVLAEITRLRQLCCDPRLVYEDYRGPSAKLDAIVDLVSSAVEGGEKTLVFSQFTSFLELIAERLRKAGIAHYSITGATPKKERVRLVDAFNEDDTPAFLVSLKAGGTGLNLTGASVVIHADPWWNAAAQSQATDRAHRIGQTRVVSVEKVVAKNTIEERIVRLQQTKSELANQVVGAGGISLASLDADDLYELLQG
;
A
#
# COMPACT_ATOMS: atom_id res chain seq x y z
N ARG A 1 -24.88 5.00 2.79
CA ARG A 1 -23.41 4.90 2.98
C ARG A 1 -22.77 6.30 3.08
N SER A 2 -23.16 7.26 2.25
CA SER A 2 -22.71 8.67 2.37
C SER A 2 -23.26 9.40 3.63
N ARG A 3 -24.26 8.84 4.32
CA ARG A 3 -24.86 9.43 5.51
C ARG A 3 -23.86 9.68 6.65
N TRP A 4 -22.88 8.78 6.85
CA TRP A 4 -21.86 8.95 7.89
C TRP A 4 -20.96 10.14 7.60
N LEU A 5 -20.45 10.26 6.36
CA LEU A 5 -19.65 11.42 5.95
C LEU A 5 -20.46 12.72 6.04
N SER A 6 -21.74 12.71 5.62
CA SER A 6 -22.63 13.88 5.79
C SER A 6 -22.83 14.25 7.24
N ALA A 7 -23.07 13.27 8.12
CA ALA A 7 -23.24 13.54 9.55
C ALA A 7 -21.97 14.13 10.20
N ARG A 8 -20.76 13.72 9.74
CA ARG A 8 -19.50 14.34 10.18
C ARG A 8 -19.41 15.80 9.74
N CYS A 9 -19.69 16.10 8.45
CA CYS A 9 -19.75 17.48 7.98
C CYS A 9 -20.79 18.33 8.74
N ASP A 10 -21.98 17.78 8.99
CA ASP A 10 -23.04 18.51 9.69
C ASP A 10 -22.70 18.79 11.16
N ALA A 11 -21.80 18.01 11.74
CA ALA A 11 -21.28 18.16 13.10
C ALA A 11 -19.92 18.88 13.16
N ASP A 12 -19.44 19.45 12.07
CA ASP A 12 -18.14 20.13 11.93
C ASP A 12 -16.92 19.27 12.31
N PHE A 13 -17.01 17.95 12.10
CA PHE A 13 -15.91 17.03 12.34
C PHE A 13 -15.35 16.48 11.03
N GLY A 14 -14.06 16.16 11.05
CA GLY A 14 -13.43 15.29 10.07
C GLY A 14 -13.66 13.80 10.36
N GLY A 15 -13.08 12.92 9.52
CA GLY A 15 -13.17 11.49 9.76
C GLY A 15 -12.34 10.64 8.83
N VAL A 16 -12.08 9.40 9.26
CA VAL A 16 -11.38 8.37 8.49
C VAL A 16 -12.41 7.40 7.90
N LEU A 17 -12.45 7.31 6.59
CA LEU A 17 -13.15 6.24 5.90
C LEU A 17 -12.16 5.09 5.68
N ALA A 18 -12.14 4.17 6.64
CA ALA A 18 -11.20 3.06 6.74
C ALA A 18 -11.80 1.74 6.22
N ASP A 19 -12.82 1.81 5.36
CA ASP A 19 -13.42 0.65 4.73
C ASP A 19 -12.37 -0.19 4.00
N GLU A 20 -12.53 -1.50 4.02
CA GLU A 20 -11.71 -2.41 3.24
C GLU A 20 -11.71 -2.01 1.76
N MET A 21 -10.64 -2.29 1.04
CA MET A 21 -10.54 -1.95 -0.39
C MET A 21 -11.64 -2.61 -1.20
N GLY A 22 -12.12 -1.92 -2.24
CA GLY A 22 -13.22 -2.40 -3.07
C GLY A 22 -14.63 -2.08 -2.55
N LEU A 23 -14.78 -1.50 -1.36
CA LEU A 23 -16.08 -1.09 -0.80
C LEU A 23 -16.57 0.30 -1.30
N GLY A 24 -15.92 0.85 -2.33
CA GLY A 24 -16.35 2.09 -2.99
C GLY A 24 -16.14 3.36 -2.17
N LYS A 25 -14.98 3.50 -1.52
CA LYS A 25 -14.61 4.72 -0.77
C LYS A 25 -14.71 5.98 -1.62
N SER A 26 -14.16 5.96 -2.85
CA SER A 26 -14.24 7.09 -3.79
C SER A 26 -15.69 7.47 -4.09
N LEU A 27 -16.54 6.48 -4.39
CA LEU A 27 -17.96 6.71 -4.68
C LEU A 27 -18.70 7.31 -3.48
N GLN A 28 -18.34 6.95 -2.26
CA GLN A 28 -18.94 7.53 -1.05
C GLN A 28 -18.56 9.00 -0.89
N LEU A 29 -17.30 9.38 -1.19
CA LEU A 29 -16.86 10.77 -1.18
C LEU A 29 -17.51 11.57 -2.33
N ILE A 30 -17.55 11.02 -3.55
CA ILE A 30 -18.24 11.63 -4.70
C ILE A 30 -19.72 11.91 -4.35
N SER A 31 -20.41 10.94 -3.74
CA SER A 31 -21.80 11.10 -3.29
C SER A 31 -21.97 12.20 -2.25
N LEU A 32 -21.01 12.37 -1.33
CA LEU A 32 -21.01 13.49 -0.38
C LEU A 32 -20.88 14.81 -1.12
N LEU A 33 -19.89 14.94 -2.00
CA LEU A 33 -19.62 16.18 -2.75
C LEU A 33 -20.82 16.57 -3.62
N LEU A 34 -21.43 15.60 -4.30
CA LEU A 34 -22.65 15.82 -5.09
C LEU A 34 -23.82 16.30 -4.22
N ALA A 35 -24.05 15.68 -3.05
CA ALA A 35 -25.09 16.11 -2.12
C ALA A 35 -24.86 17.52 -1.57
N ARG A 36 -23.60 17.95 -1.46
CA ARG A 36 -23.21 19.29 -1.00
C ARG A 36 -23.23 20.34 -2.12
N HIS A 37 -23.05 19.92 -3.38
CA HIS A 37 -23.14 20.82 -4.55
C HIS A 37 -24.46 21.57 -4.60
N ALA A 38 -25.58 20.91 -4.33
CA ALA A 38 -26.90 21.54 -4.28
C ALA A 38 -27.02 22.68 -3.27
N LYS A 39 -26.18 22.68 -2.22
CA LYS A 39 -26.14 23.72 -1.17
C LYS A 39 -25.23 24.91 -1.53
N ARG A 40 -24.67 24.96 -2.74
CA ARG A 40 -23.81 26.03 -3.27
C ARG A 40 -22.71 26.45 -2.31
N GLN A 41 -21.77 25.58 -2.06
CA GLN A 41 -20.63 25.85 -1.17
C GLN A 41 -19.77 27.02 -1.69
N PRO A 42 -19.24 27.87 -0.81
CA PRO A 42 -18.51 29.08 -1.21
C PRO A 42 -17.09 28.81 -1.73
N ALA A 43 -16.52 27.64 -1.42
CA ALA A 43 -15.17 27.26 -1.79
C ALA A 43 -15.12 25.87 -2.44
N PRO A 44 -14.17 25.62 -3.35
CA PRO A 44 -13.98 24.30 -3.93
C PRO A 44 -13.49 23.28 -2.91
N SER A 45 -13.69 22.00 -3.23
CA SER A 45 -13.10 20.88 -2.49
C SER A 45 -11.82 20.41 -3.13
N LEU A 46 -10.88 19.88 -2.36
CA LEU A 46 -9.61 19.33 -2.83
C LEU A 46 -9.52 17.83 -2.51
N ILE A 47 -9.17 17.03 -3.50
CA ILE A 47 -8.77 15.65 -3.33
C ILE A 47 -7.28 15.55 -3.58
N VAL A 48 -6.53 15.04 -2.58
CA VAL A 48 -5.11 14.74 -2.70
C VAL A 48 -4.94 13.22 -2.74
N CYS A 49 -4.34 12.72 -3.81
CA CYS A 49 -4.21 11.29 -4.05
C CYS A 49 -2.81 10.93 -4.59
N PRO A 50 -2.44 9.65 -4.67
CA PRO A 50 -1.25 9.23 -5.42
C PRO A 50 -1.30 9.74 -6.87
N ALA A 51 -0.14 10.11 -7.42
CA ALA A 51 -0.04 10.71 -8.76
C ALA A 51 -0.68 9.84 -9.87
N SER A 52 -0.67 8.52 -9.71
CA SER A 52 -1.30 7.57 -10.62
C SER A 52 -2.83 7.60 -10.61
N LEU A 53 -3.44 8.12 -9.55
CA LEU A 53 -4.89 8.14 -9.36
C LEU A 53 -5.56 9.46 -9.77
N VAL A 54 -4.79 10.51 -10.05
CA VAL A 54 -5.35 11.85 -10.38
C VAL A 54 -6.38 11.77 -11.49
N TYR A 55 -6.02 11.15 -12.62
CA TYR A 55 -6.95 11.02 -13.77
C TYR A 55 -8.02 9.94 -13.56
N ASN A 56 -7.77 8.97 -12.70
CA ASN A 56 -8.79 8.00 -12.33
C ASN A 56 -9.92 8.67 -11.53
N TRP A 57 -9.57 9.57 -10.62
CA TRP A 57 -10.55 10.37 -9.89
C TRP A 57 -11.40 11.24 -10.82
N THR A 58 -10.80 11.91 -11.81
CA THR A 58 -11.56 12.71 -12.78
C THR A 58 -12.51 11.83 -13.59
N ALA A 59 -12.08 10.67 -14.05
CA ALA A 59 -12.94 9.73 -14.79
C ALA A 59 -14.08 9.16 -13.91
N GLU A 60 -13.84 8.90 -12.62
CA GLU A 60 -14.90 8.49 -11.68
C GLU A 60 -15.95 9.62 -11.50
N PHE A 61 -15.53 10.88 -11.41
CA PHE A 61 -16.45 12.01 -11.37
C PHE A 61 -17.27 12.15 -12.66
N GLU A 62 -16.65 12.07 -13.81
CA GLU A 62 -17.33 12.11 -15.12
C GLU A 62 -18.42 11.03 -15.22
N ARG A 63 -18.12 9.84 -14.67
CA ARG A 63 -19.05 8.71 -14.68
C ARG A 63 -20.18 8.82 -13.67
N PHE A 64 -19.91 9.27 -12.45
CA PHE A 64 -20.84 9.15 -11.32
C PHE A 64 -21.44 10.49 -10.85
N ALA A 65 -20.85 11.61 -11.23
CA ALA A 65 -21.32 12.95 -10.87
C ALA A 65 -20.93 13.99 -11.94
N PRO A 66 -21.41 13.81 -13.20
CA PRO A 66 -21.09 14.72 -14.31
C PRO A 66 -21.54 16.16 -14.08
N GLU A 67 -22.41 16.41 -13.10
CA GLU A 67 -22.88 17.75 -12.73
C GLU A 67 -21.80 18.57 -12.01
N LEU A 68 -20.78 17.92 -11.45
CA LEU A 68 -19.69 18.59 -10.74
C LEU A 68 -18.60 19.04 -11.72
N SER A 69 -18.21 20.31 -11.61
CA SER A 69 -17.05 20.83 -12.33
C SER A 69 -15.75 20.39 -11.64
N VAL A 70 -15.03 19.46 -12.26
CA VAL A 70 -13.81 18.85 -11.69
C VAL A 70 -12.60 19.25 -12.52
N VAL A 71 -11.53 19.68 -11.87
CA VAL A 71 -10.28 20.09 -12.50
C VAL A 71 -9.10 19.31 -11.94
N ALA A 72 -8.33 18.65 -12.81
CA ALA A 72 -7.07 18.03 -12.45
C ALA A 72 -5.96 19.09 -12.36
N VAL A 73 -5.39 19.29 -11.19
CA VAL A 73 -4.20 20.14 -10.98
C VAL A 73 -2.96 19.25 -11.15
N ALA A 74 -2.60 19.00 -12.40
CA ALA A 74 -1.51 18.10 -12.81
C ALA A 74 -0.77 18.67 -14.05
N GLY A 75 0.29 18.00 -14.49
CA GLY A 75 1.09 18.46 -15.63
C GLY A 75 2.18 19.46 -15.26
N GLY A 76 2.53 20.35 -16.18
CA GLY A 76 3.57 21.37 -16.01
C GLY A 76 3.19 22.46 -15.01
N ALA A 77 4.17 23.22 -14.51
CA ALA A 77 3.93 24.28 -13.52
C ALA A 77 2.94 25.35 -13.98
N GLN A 78 2.99 25.72 -15.26
CA GLN A 78 2.07 26.70 -15.84
C GLN A 78 0.62 26.18 -15.91
N GLU A 79 0.44 24.94 -16.32
CA GLU A 79 -0.87 24.26 -16.38
C GLU A 79 -1.50 24.18 -14.98
N ARG A 80 -0.73 23.77 -13.99
CA ARG A 80 -1.20 23.70 -12.60
C ARG A 80 -1.59 25.05 -12.04
N ARG A 81 -0.78 26.10 -12.34
CA ARG A 81 -1.09 27.47 -11.93
C ARG A 81 -2.37 27.96 -12.61
N ALA A 82 -2.55 27.71 -13.90
CA ALA A 82 -3.77 28.07 -14.62
C ALA A 82 -5.00 27.38 -14.04
N ALA A 83 -4.93 26.09 -13.73
CA ALA A 83 -6.01 25.34 -13.11
C ALA A 83 -6.42 25.91 -11.74
N ARG A 84 -5.45 26.31 -10.90
CA ARG A 84 -5.74 26.96 -9.62
C ARG A 84 -6.34 28.34 -9.78
N LEU A 85 -5.82 29.14 -10.71
CA LEU A 85 -6.39 30.48 -11.00
C LEU A 85 -7.83 30.38 -11.51
N GLU A 86 -8.13 29.41 -12.35
CA GLU A 86 -9.50 29.14 -12.80
C GLU A 86 -10.41 28.81 -11.63
N ALA A 87 -9.97 27.93 -10.72
CA ALA A 87 -10.78 27.48 -9.59
C ALA A 87 -11.07 28.58 -8.56
N PHE A 88 -10.12 29.48 -8.31
CA PHE A 88 -10.24 30.52 -7.28
C PHE A 88 -10.47 31.92 -7.86
N GLY A 89 -10.37 32.10 -9.19
CA GLY A 89 -10.51 33.39 -9.88
C GLY A 89 -11.95 33.86 -10.12
N GLY A 90 -12.94 33.03 -9.84
CA GLY A 90 -14.36 33.40 -9.92
C GLY A 90 -14.97 33.47 -11.33
N HIS A 91 -14.21 33.22 -12.41
CA HIS A 91 -14.72 33.24 -13.80
C HIS A 91 -15.57 32.03 -14.15
N ARG A 92 -15.28 30.89 -13.55
CA ARG A 92 -16.02 29.64 -13.67
C ARG A 92 -16.08 28.96 -12.32
N ARG A 93 -17.22 28.42 -11.98
CA ARG A 93 -17.35 27.62 -10.76
C ARG A 93 -16.62 26.29 -10.97
N VAL A 94 -15.64 26.01 -10.10
CA VAL A 94 -15.00 24.69 -9.97
C VAL A 94 -15.43 24.13 -8.62
N ASP A 95 -16.00 22.93 -8.63
CA ASP A 95 -16.50 22.27 -7.42
C ASP A 95 -15.43 21.42 -6.75
N VAL A 96 -14.57 20.78 -7.56
CA VAL A 96 -13.56 19.84 -7.07
C VAL A 96 -12.24 20.00 -7.81
N LEU A 97 -11.16 20.07 -7.05
CA LEU A 97 -9.79 20.03 -7.51
C LEU A 97 -9.17 18.67 -7.14
N VAL A 98 -8.44 18.06 -8.06
CA VAL A 98 -7.73 16.80 -7.81
C VAL A 98 -6.25 16.99 -8.09
N THR A 99 -5.39 16.67 -7.11
CA THR A 99 -3.94 16.78 -7.27
C THR A 99 -3.21 15.61 -6.61
N SER A 100 -1.91 15.51 -6.86
CA SER A 100 -1.09 14.51 -6.16
C SER A 100 -0.35 15.10 -4.96
N TYR A 101 0.04 14.21 -4.03
CA TYR A 101 0.82 14.57 -2.86
C TYR A 101 2.11 15.33 -3.20
N ASP A 102 2.83 14.89 -4.24
CA ASP A 102 4.09 15.55 -4.64
C ASP A 102 3.86 16.91 -5.26
N LEU A 103 2.84 17.04 -6.13
CA LEU A 103 2.51 18.32 -6.77
C LEU A 103 1.96 19.31 -5.75
N LEU A 104 1.14 18.87 -4.80
CA LEU A 104 0.71 19.70 -3.69
C LEU A 104 1.90 20.25 -2.91
N ARG A 105 2.87 19.39 -2.55
CA ARG A 105 4.07 19.81 -1.81
C ARG A 105 4.91 20.81 -2.59
N ILE A 106 5.04 20.64 -3.90
CA ILE A 106 5.80 21.58 -4.76
C ILE A 106 5.13 22.94 -4.83
N ASP A 107 3.81 22.96 -4.90
CA ASP A 107 3.00 24.17 -5.09
C ASP A 107 2.38 24.71 -3.79
N ILE A 108 2.88 24.31 -2.61
CA ILE A 108 2.20 24.57 -1.33
C ILE A 108 1.97 26.05 -1.02
N ASP A 109 2.88 26.93 -1.45
CA ASP A 109 2.77 28.37 -1.22
C ASP A 109 1.53 28.96 -1.93
N ASP A 110 1.15 28.40 -3.07
CA ASP A 110 -0.06 28.81 -3.82
C ASP A 110 -1.37 28.30 -3.15
N TRP A 111 -1.27 27.26 -2.31
CA TRP A 111 -2.43 26.68 -1.62
C TRP A 111 -2.65 27.24 -0.22
N SER A 112 -1.60 27.67 0.47
CA SER A 112 -1.62 28.06 1.89
C SER A 112 -2.54 29.26 2.19
N SER A 113 -2.85 30.10 1.19
CA SER A 113 -3.75 31.24 1.29
C SER A 113 -5.19 30.94 0.84
N ARG A 114 -5.50 29.69 0.50
CA ARG A 114 -6.78 29.30 -0.09
C ARG A 114 -7.61 28.48 0.88
N ARG A 115 -8.84 28.93 1.11
CA ARG A 115 -9.81 28.16 1.89
C ARG A 115 -10.49 27.13 1.00
N LEU A 116 -10.62 25.92 1.52
CA LEU A 116 -11.28 24.79 0.87
C LEU A 116 -12.53 24.41 1.67
N PHE A 117 -13.56 23.90 1.00
CA PHE A 117 -14.73 23.37 1.69
C PHE A 117 -14.42 22.00 2.29
N ILE A 118 -13.96 21.05 1.46
CA ILE A 118 -13.49 19.74 1.92
C ILE A 118 -12.05 19.54 1.42
N CYS A 119 -11.17 19.05 2.29
CA CYS A 119 -9.89 18.46 1.90
C CYS A 119 -9.93 16.96 2.20
N ALA A 120 -9.89 16.15 1.15
CA ALA A 120 -9.89 14.70 1.27
C ALA A 120 -8.56 14.10 0.80
N LEU A 121 -8.00 13.21 1.62
CA LEU A 121 -6.80 12.46 1.29
C LEU A 121 -7.17 11.05 0.87
N ASP A 122 -6.82 10.65 -0.33
CA ASP A 122 -6.91 9.27 -0.76
C ASP A 122 -5.58 8.55 -0.52
N GLU A 123 -5.65 7.30 -0.09
CA GLU A 123 -4.49 6.54 0.41
C GLU A 123 -3.74 7.34 1.50
N ALA A 124 -4.47 7.73 2.54
CA ALA A 124 -3.98 8.64 3.57
C ALA A 124 -2.71 8.17 4.32
N GLN A 125 -2.30 6.90 4.18
CA GLN A 125 -1.01 6.42 4.67
C GLN A 125 0.20 7.13 4.03
N TYR A 126 0.01 7.90 2.96
CA TYR A 126 1.06 8.79 2.42
C TYR A 126 1.53 9.86 3.41
N ILE A 127 0.71 10.22 4.40
CA ILE A 127 1.07 11.16 5.45
C ILE A 127 1.44 10.49 6.79
N LYS A 128 1.76 9.20 6.78
CA LYS A 128 2.12 8.42 7.99
C LYS A 128 3.35 8.93 8.74
N ASN A 129 4.31 9.53 8.05
CA ASN A 129 5.49 10.11 8.67
C ASN A 129 5.27 11.60 8.98
N PRO A 130 5.12 11.98 10.27
CA PRO A 130 4.87 13.36 10.67
C PRO A 130 5.95 14.36 10.26
N ALA A 131 7.20 13.89 10.10
CA ALA A 131 8.35 14.72 9.77
C ALA A 131 8.50 14.97 8.26
N ALA A 132 7.81 14.20 7.42
CA ALA A 132 7.92 14.32 5.97
C ALA A 132 7.40 15.68 5.47
N LEU A 133 8.07 16.25 4.47
CA LEU A 133 7.67 17.52 3.84
C LEU A 133 6.25 17.45 3.27
N THR A 134 5.90 16.33 2.65
CA THR A 134 4.55 16.06 2.13
C THR A 134 3.49 16.14 3.24
N THR A 135 3.76 15.53 4.40
CA THR A 135 2.86 15.57 5.55
C THR A 135 2.66 16.99 6.07
N ARG A 136 3.75 17.75 6.17
CA ARG A 136 3.69 19.16 6.59
C ARG A 136 2.89 20.00 5.61
N ALA A 137 3.10 19.83 4.31
CA ALA A 137 2.36 20.52 3.26
C ALA A 137 0.85 20.22 3.34
N VAL A 138 0.46 18.96 3.49
CA VAL A 138 -0.94 18.57 3.63
C VAL A 138 -1.58 19.15 4.89
N LYS A 139 -0.86 19.15 6.01
CA LYS A 139 -1.37 19.69 7.30
C LYS A 139 -1.54 21.20 7.30
N SER A 140 -0.79 21.94 6.47
CA SER A 140 -0.93 23.41 6.36
C SER A 140 -2.14 23.86 5.55
N LEU A 141 -2.87 22.96 4.89
CA LEU A 141 -4.08 23.29 4.15
C LEU A 141 -5.23 23.70 5.08
N GLU A 142 -5.90 24.80 4.73
CA GLU A 142 -7.11 25.26 5.40
C GLU A 142 -8.35 24.72 4.71
N ALA A 143 -9.15 23.94 5.42
CA ALA A 143 -10.41 23.39 4.95
C ALA A 143 -11.43 23.33 6.07
N ASP A 144 -12.71 23.56 5.73
CA ASP A 144 -13.81 23.49 6.70
C ASP A 144 -13.96 22.05 7.23
N HIS A 145 -13.81 21.06 6.34
CA HIS A 145 -13.87 19.65 6.71
C HIS A 145 -12.69 18.87 6.12
N LYS A 146 -12.13 17.96 6.88
CA LYS A 146 -11.00 17.12 6.49
C LYS A 146 -11.37 15.64 6.57
N PHE A 147 -11.13 14.89 5.50
CA PHE A 147 -11.38 13.45 5.44
C PHE A 147 -10.14 12.69 5.00
N ALA A 148 -9.97 11.49 5.52
CA ALA A 148 -8.93 10.54 5.13
C ALA A 148 -9.59 9.25 4.62
N LEU A 149 -9.23 8.82 3.42
CA LEU A 149 -9.65 7.56 2.83
C LEU A 149 -8.44 6.63 2.81
N THR A 150 -8.58 5.48 3.42
CA THR A 150 -7.51 4.47 3.44
C THR A 150 -8.10 3.09 3.70
N GLY A 151 -7.52 2.04 3.13
CA GLY A 151 -7.82 0.66 3.53
C GLY A 151 -7.05 0.25 4.79
N THR A 152 -6.00 1.00 5.13
CA THR A 152 -5.05 0.68 6.21
C THR A 152 -4.73 1.94 7.01
N PRO A 153 -5.58 2.33 7.98
CA PRO A 153 -5.37 3.55 8.77
C PRO A 153 -4.13 3.49 9.67
N MET A 154 -3.60 2.31 9.90
CA MET A 154 -2.34 2.04 10.58
C MET A 154 -1.68 0.82 9.94
N GLU A 155 -0.44 0.97 9.47
CA GLU A 155 0.32 -0.13 8.89
C GLU A 155 1.35 -0.71 9.86
N ASN A 156 2.09 0.15 10.56
CA ASN A 156 3.25 -0.29 11.33
C ASN A 156 3.37 0.31 12.72
N ARG A 157 2.94 1.55 12.91
CA ARG A 157 3.18 2.30 14.14
C ARG A 157 1.97 3.16 14.52
N LEU A 158 1.76 3.34 15.81
CA LEU A 158 0.74 4.24 16.34
C LEU A 158 0.97 5.71 15.95
N SER A 159 2.21 6.10 15.66
CA SER A 159 2.55 7.41 15.10
C SER A 159 1.88 7.69 13.75
N GLU A 160 1.58 6.66 12.96
CA GLU A 160 0.86 6.79 11.69
C GLU A 160 -0.59 7.22 11.93
N LEU A 161 -1.25 6.55 12.88
CA LEU A 161 -2.60 6.92 13.31
C LEU A 161 -2.62 8.35 13.86
N TRP A 162 -1.66 8.69 14.74
CA TRP A 162 -1.51 10.05 15.24
C TRP A 162 -1.39 11.07 14.11
N SER A 163 -0.59 10.80 13.10
CA SER A 163 -0.37 11.73 11.99
C SER A 163 -1.63 11.99 11.18
N ILE A 164 -2.45 10.95 10.95
CA ILE A 164 -3.75 11.07 10.26
C ILE A 164 -4.72 11.90 11.12
N PHE A 165 -4.82 11.62 12.41
CA PHE A 165 -5.71 12.36 13.31
C PHE A 165 -5.28 13.81 13.54
N ASP A 166 -3.97 14.09 13.53
CA ASP A 166 -3.45 15.46 13.60
C ASP A 166 -3.75 16.28 12.33
N PHE A 167 -3.87 15.61 11.16
CA PHE A 167 -4.41 16.25 9.94
C PHE A 167 -5.92 16.51 10.07
N LEU A 168 -6.70 15.53 10.50
CA LEU A 168 -8.16 15.60 10.53
C LEU A 168 -8.67 16.59 11.58
N MET A 169 -8.14 16.51 12.78
CA MET A 169 -8.58 17.25 13.97
C MET A 169 -7.35 17.57 14.82
N PRO A 170 -6.63 18.65 14.49
CA PRO A 170 -5.44 19.06 15.24
C PRO A 170 -5.74 19.19 16.72
N GLY A 171 -4.93 18.55 17.55
CA GLY A 171 -5.06 18.62 19.01
C GLY A 171 -5.91 17.52 19.67
N LEU A 172 -6.71 16.73 18.93
CA LEU A 172 -7.52 15.64 19.51
C LEU A 172 -6.67 14.64 20.30
N LEU A 173 -5.54 14.22 19.77
CA LEU A 173 -4.60 13.29 20.40
C LEU A 173 -3.44 14.01 21.13
N GLY A 174 -3.43 15.35 21.13
CA GLY A 174 -2.37 16.18 21.69
C GLY A 174 -1.08 16.17 20.87
N PRO A 175 -0.03 16.89 21.34
CA PRO A 175 1.28 16.89 20.68
C PRO A 175 1.91 15.48 20.65
N TYR A 176 2.67 15.17 19.60
CA TYR A 176 3.24 13.83 19.39
C TYR A 176 4.07 13.32 20.59
N ALA A 177 4.85 14.18 21.22
CA ALA A 177 5.64 13.80 22.41
C ALA A 177 4.75 13.24 23.55
N ARG A 178 3.63 13.91 23.84
CA ARG A 178 2.65 13.45 24.84
C ARG A 178 1.88 12.22 24.38
N PHE A 179 1.56 12.12 23.09
CA PHE A 179 0.91 10.92 22.52
C PHE A 179 1.80 9.70 22.68
N ARG A 180 3.09 9.85 22.37
CA ARG A 180 4.08 8.77 22.53
C ARG A 180 4.16 8.28 23.96
N GLU A 181 4.27 9.20 24.92
CA GLU A 181 4.36 8.86 26.35
C GLU A 181 3.07 8.21 26.87
N ARG A 182 1.91 8.76 26.49
CA ARG A 182 0.60 8.38 27.03
C ARG A 182 -0.01 7.15 26.38
N PHE A 183 0.27 6.90 25.11
CA PHE A 183 -0.34 5.84 24.32
C PHE A 183 0.68 4.93 23.64
N GLU A 184 1.62 5.45 22.83
CA GLU A 184 2.47 4.62 21.99
C GLU A 184 3.40 3.73 22.84
N SER A 185 4.15 4.29 23.78
CA SER A 185 5.08 3.51 24.62
C SER A 185 4.38 2.47 25.51
N PRO A 186 3.27 2.78 26.21
CA PRO A 186 2.55 1.77 27.00
C PRO A 186 1.95 0.65 26.14
N ILE A 187 1.35 0.98 24.98
CA ILE A 187 0.75 -0.03 24.10
C ILE A 187 1.81 -0.96 23.52
N VAL A 188 2.95 -0.42 23.09
CA VAL A 188 4.11 -1.24 22.66
C VAL A 188 4.63 -2.12 23.80
N GLY A 189 4.51 -1.66 25.04
CA GLY A 189 4.81 -2.43 26.27
C GLY A 189 3.72 -3.44 26.66
N GLY A 190 2.64 -3.59 25.89
CA GLY A 190 1.58 -4.59 26.13
C GLY A 190 0.43 -4.12 27.03
N ASP A 191 0.23 -2.81 27.22
CA ASP A 191 -0.88 -2.27 28.04
C ASP A 191 -2.20 -2.20 27.24
N ASP A 192 -2.99 -3.26 27.35
CA ASP A 192 -4.31 -3.38 26.70
C ASP A 192 -5.34 -2.34 27.18
N ALA A 193 -5.22 -1.85 28.42
CA ALA A 193 -6.15 -0.85 28.94
C ALA A 193 -5.94 0.51 28.23
N VAL A 194 -4.68 0.87 27.99
CA VAL A 194 -4.32 2.06 27.24
C VAL A 194 -4.73 1.91 25.76
N ALA A 195 -4.58 0.72 25.18
CA ALA A 195 -5.02 0.43 23.82
C ALA A 195 -6.53 0.63 23.67
N ARG A 196 -7.34 0.06 24.55
CA ARG A 196 -8.82 0.27 24.57
C ARG A 196 -9.20 1.72 24.75
N ARG A 197 -8.47 2.47 25.57
CA ARG A 197 -8.71 3.91 25.75
C ARG A 197 -8.45 4.70 24.49
N LEU A 198 -7.35 4.43 23.78
CA LEU A 198 -7.06 5.08 22.49
C LEU A 198 -8.13 4.75 21.47
N GLN A 199 -8.50 3.46 21.38
CA GLN A 199 -9.58 3.00 20.50
C GLN A 199 -10.90 3.74 20.78
N ALA A 200 -11.30 3.91 22.03
CA ALA A 200 -12.51 4.63 22.39
C ALA A 200 -12.49 6.11 21.95
N ILE A 201 -11.32 6.75 21.94
CA ILE A 201 -11.16 8.15 21.49
C ILE A 201 -11.31 8.25 19.97
N VAL A 202 -10.73 7.32 19.18
CA VAL A 202 -10.68 7.41 17.72
C VAL A 202 -11.88 6.79 17.03
N ALA A 203 -12.53 5.79 17.64
CA ALA A 203 -13.64 5.04 17.06
C ALA A 203 -14.80 5.92 16.55
N PRO A 204 -15.25 6.99 17.24
CA PRO A 204 -16.30 7.86 16.74
C PRO A 204 -16.00 8.52 15.40
N PHE A 205 -14.73 8.70 15.07
CA PHE A 205 -14.24 9.40 13.88
C PHE A 205 -13.72 8.46 12.80
N MET A 206 -13.90 7.14 12.98
CA MET A 206 -13.45 6.14 12.03
C MET A 206 -14.61 5.23 11.62
N LEU A 207 -14.86 5.14 10.32
CA LEU A 207 -15.78 4.14 9.77
C LEU A 207 -14.94 3.05 9.10
N ARG A 208 -14.99 1.85 9.66
CA ARG A 208 -14.36 0.66 9.12
C ARG A 208 -15.35 -0.47 8.95
N ARG A 209 -15.42 -1.03 7.75
CA ARG A 209 -16.22 -2.20 7.44
C ARG A 209 -15.35 -3.19 6.65
N LEU A 210 -15.56 -4.45 6.90
CA LEU A 210 -14.93 -5.53 6.15
C LEU A 210 -15.85 -5.95 4.98
N LYS A 211 -15.25 -6.49 3.93
CA LYS A 211 -16.02 -7.04 2.79
C LYS A 211 -16.95 -8.14 3.23
N ALA A 212 -16.48 -9.03 4.10
CA ALA A 212 -17.25 -10.13 4.65
C ALA A 212 -18.55 -9.68 5.35
N ASP A 213 -18.53 -8.49 5.98
CA ASP A 213 -19.70 -7.95 6.70
C ASP A 213 -20.73 -7.27 5.78
N VAL A 214 -20.32 -6.87 4.57
CA VAL A 214 -21.12 -5.96 3.72
C VAL A 214 -21.48 -6.55 2.37
N LEU A 215 -20.62 -7.39 1.80
CA LEU A 215 -20.76 -7.97 0.47
C LEU A 215 -21.00 -9.47 0.58
N THR A 216 -22.21 -9.87 0.96
CA THR A 216 -22.63 -11.27 1.04
C THR A 216 -22.64 -11.99 -0.30
N ASP A 217 -22.71 -11.24 -1.40
CA ASP A 217 -22.73 -11.76 -2.77
C ASP A 217 -21.32 -11.85 -3.41
N LEU A 218 -20.28 -11.37 -2.71
CA LEU A 218 -18.90 -11.51 -3.21
C LEU A 218 -18.43 -12.95 -2.95
N PRO A 219 -17.94 -13.66 -3.98
CA PRO A 219 -17.41 -15.01 -3.81
C PRO A 219 -16.28 -15.06 -2.77
N ASP A 220 -16.08 -16.22 -2.17
CA ASP A 220 -15.04 -16.44 -1.17
C ASP A 220 -13.64 -16.19 -1.73
N LYS A 221 -12.74 -15.81 -0.82
CA LYS A 221 -11.31 -15.71 -1.08
C LYS A 221 -10.60 -16.82 -0.30
N LEU A 222 -9.95 -17.72 -1.01
CA LEU A 222 -9.17 -18.82 -0.43
C LEU A 222 -7.69 -18.46 -0.49
N GLU A 223 -7.01 -18.46 0.65
CA GLU A 223 -5.57 -18.17 0.71
C GLU A 223 -4.79 -19.41 1.11
N SER A 224 -3.74 -19.72 0.35
CA SER A 224 -2.82 -20.81 0.67
C SER A 224 -1.35 -20.37 0.54
N VAL A 225 -0.47 -21.13 1.18
CA VAL A 225 0.98 -20.96 1.07
C VAL A 225 1.57 -22.16 0.35
N VAL A 226 2.20 -21.90 -0.77
CA VAL A 226 2.91 -22.92 -1.57
C VAL A 226 4.39 -22.84 -1.24
N TYR A 227 4.92 -23.91 -0.66
CA TYR A 227 6.33 -23.97 -0.29
C TYR A 227 7.18 -24.53 -1.45
N ALA A 228 8.11 -23.70 -1.93
CA ALA A 228 9.13 -24.12 -2.89
C ALA A 228 10.38 -24.62 -2.16
N ASN A 229 10.79 -25.85 -2.43
CA ASN A 229 12.01 -26.42 -1.86
C ASN A 229 13.18 -26.11 -2.80
N MET A 230 14.15 -25.35 -2.34
CA MET A 230 15.38 -25.07 -3.10
C MET A 230 16.12 -26.37 -3.41
N ASP A 231 16.67 -26.46 -4.62
CA ASP A 231 17.62 -27.50 -4.94
C ASP A 231 18.97 -27.28 -4.21
N VAL A 232 19.88 -28.26 -4.36
CA VAL A 232 21.16 -28.26 -3.62
C VAL A 232 22.04 -27.07 -3.99
N GLU A 233 22.05 -26.65 -5.27
CA GLU A 233 22.92 -25.55 -5.72
C GLU A 233 22.36 -24.20 -5.29
N GLN A 234 21.07 -23.98 -5.47
CA GLN A 234 20.39 -22.77 -5.01
C GLN A 234 20.51 -22.63 -3.49
N ARG A 235 20.34 -23.75 -2.74
CA ARG A 235 20.49 -23.78 -1.28
C ARG A 235 21.89 -23.40 -0.82
N LYS A 236 22.94 -23.93 -1.45
CA LYS A 236 24.32 -23.57 -1.12
C LYS A 236 24.59 -22.07 -1.27
N LEU A 237 24.09 -21.47 -2.38
CA LEU A 237 24.23 -20.02 -2.59
C LEU A 237 23.48 -19.22 -1.52
N TYR A 238 22.27 -19.63 -1.18
CA TYR A 238 21.48 -18.97 -0.14
C TYR A 238 22.17 -19.07 1.23
N ASP A 239 22.59 -20.27 1.63
CA ASP A 239 23.21 -20.51 2.94
C ASP A 239 24.54 -19.73 3.11
N ALA A 240 25.34 -19.62 2.06
CA ALA A 240 26.57 -18.82 2.08
C ALA A 240 26.29 -17.32 2.36
N HIS A 241 25.27 -16.75 1.71
CA HIS A 241 24.85 -15.37 1.96
C HIS A 241 24.21 -15.18 3.35
N GLU A 242 23.39 -16.13 3.78
CA GLU A 242 22.76 -16.07 5.10
C GLU A 242 23.82 -16.15 6.22
N GLN A 243 24.80 -17.05 6.08
CA GLN A 243 25.91 -17.19 7.04
C GLN A 243 26.72 -15.89 7.13
N ARG A 244 27.12 -15.34 5.99
CA ARG A 244 27.85 -14.07 5.94
C ARG A 244 27.09 -12.95 6.65
N LEU A 245 25.80 -12.80 6.37
CA LEU A 245 24.96 -11.79 7.01
C LEU A 245 24.86 -11.99 8.52
N ARG A 246 24.73 -13.25 8.98
CA ARG A 246 24.72 -13.59 10.41
C ARG A 246 26.05 -13.22 11.10
N GLU A 247 27.17 -13.50 10.46
CA GLU A 247 28.50 -13.16 10.98
C GLU A 247 28.68 -11.64 11.10
N GLU A 248 28.28 -10.88 10.08
CA GLU A 248 28.32 -9.42 10.08
C GLU A 248 27.44 -8.82 11.19
N LEU A 249 26.22 -9.30 11.36
CA LEU A 249 25.31 -8.83 12.42
C LEU A 249 25.77 -9.21 13.83
N THR A 250 26.37 -10.41 13.99
CA THR A 250 26.92 -10.85 15.27
C THR A 250 28.11 -10.00 15.69
N ALA A 251 29.03 -9.73 14.75
CA ALA A 251 30.15 -8.83 14.96
C ALA A 251 29.68 -7.44 15.39
N GLN A 252 28.69 -6.88 14.72
CA GLN A 252 28.10 -5.57 15.08
C GLN A 252 27.53 -5.55 16.50
N ARG A 253 26.80 -6.61 16.89
CA ARG A 253 26.19 -6.71 18.23
C ARG A 253 27.25 -6.80 19.34
N MET A 254 28.33 -7.52 19.09
CA MET A 254 29.49 -7.56 19.99
C MET A 254 30.15 -6.19 20.12
N PHE A 255 30.47 -5.54 19.01
CA PHE A 255 31.02 -4.19 19.00
C PHE A 255 30.09 -3.16 19.67
N ARG A 256 28.78 -3.28 19.54
CA ARG A 256 27.81 -2.38 20.20
C ARG A 256 27.84 -2.55 21.71
N LYS A 257 27.86 -3.78 22.21
CA LYS A 257 27.97 -4.08 23.65
C LYS A 257 29.29 -3.59 24.25
N GLU A 258 30.40 -3.81 23.55
CA GLU A 258 31.72 -3.33 24.00
C GLU A 258 31.82 -1.80 23.98
N ARG A 259 31.16 -1.11 23.03
CA ARG A 259 31.10 0.34 22.93
C ARG A 259 30.19 1.00 23.94
N GLU A 260 29.06 0.38 24.28
CA GLU A 260 28.21 0.80 25.41
C GLU A 260 29.01 0.73 26.72
N ALA A 261 29.90 -0.27 26.85
CA ALA A 261 30.83 -0.40 28.00
C ALA A 261 32.02 0.58 27.95
N ALA A 262 32.51 0.99 26.75
CA ALA A 262 33.80 1.72 26.62
C ALA A 262 33.66 3.19 26.19
N ARG A 263 32.46 3.74 25.96
CA ARG A 263 32.22 5.14 25.47
C ARG A 263 33.09 5.58 24.26
N ALA A 264 33.52 4.67 23.39
CA ALA A 264 34.44 4.98 22.31
C ALA A 264 33.75 5.08 20.92
N ALA A 265 34.20 6.03 20.09
CA ALA A 265 33.65 6.35 18.78
C ALA A 265 34.14 5.40 17.68
N GLY A 266 33.26 4.60 17.10
CA GLY A 266 33.45 3.83 15.87
C GLY A 266 32.21 3.94 14.99
N LYS A 267 32.33 3.80 13.66
CA LYS A 267 31.21 3.89 12.72
C LYS A 267 30.27 2.67 12.87
N PRO A 268 28.94 2.85 13.01
CA PRO A 268 27.99 1.75 12.89
C PRO A 268 27.99 1.26 11.42
N VAL A 269 27.83 -0.04 11.21
CA VAL A 269 27.51 -0.54 9.85
C VAL A 269 26.18 0.06 9.45
N SER A 270 26.12 0.52 8.23
CA SER A 270 24.95 1.21 7.68
C SER A 270 23.78 0.23 7.64
N THR A 271 22.63 0.61 8.21
CA THR A 271 21.36 -0.11 8.05
C THR A 271 21.08 -0.41 6.57
N VAL A 272 21.64 0.40 5.66
CA VAL A 272 21.54 0.24 4.20
C VAL A 272 22.24 -1.02 3.72
N GLU A 273 23.40 -1.39 4.28
CA GLU A 273 24.14 -2.60 3.90
C GLU A 273 23.39 -3.87 4.31
N VAL A 274 22.86 -3.90 5.52
CA VAL A 274 22.02 -5.01 6.00
C VAL A 274 20.76 -5.18 5.13
N LEU A 275 20.11 -4.09 4.78
CA LEU A 275 18.93 -4.12 3.91
C LEU A 275 19.28 -4.58 2.49
N ALA A 276 20.47 -4.26 1.99
CA ALA A 276 20.95 -4.75 0.69
C ALA A 276 21.17 -6.26 0.71
N GLU A 277 21.80 -6.81 1.75
CA GLU A 277 22.00 -8.27 1.89
C GLU A 277 20.68 -9.02 2.07
N ILE A 278 19.74 -8.50 2.86
CA ILE A 278 18.40 -9.07 2.96
C ILE A 278 17.71 -9.07 1.59
N THR A 279 17.89 -8.02 0.80
CA THR A 279 17.35 -7.96 -0.56
C THR A 279 17.96 -9.03 -1.45
N ARG A 280 19.28 -9.26 -1.36
CA ARG A 280 20.00 -10.34 -2.08
C ARG A 280 19.50 -11.73 -1.67
N LEU A 281 19.33 -11.99 -0.36
CA LEU A 281 18.75 -13.25 0.12
C LEU A 281 17.38 -13.50 -0.48
N ARG A 282 16.52 -12.48 -0.56
CA ARG A 282 15.20 -12.60 -1.17
C ARG A 282 15.27 -12.80 -2.69
N GLN A 283 16.21 -12.17 -3.35
CA GLN A 283 16.48 -12.42 -4.77
C GLN A 283 16.93 -13.86 -5.00
N LEU A 284 17.82 -14.40 -4.16
CA LEU A 284 18.22 -15.81 -4.21
C LEU A 284 17.07 -16.77 -3.95
N CYS A 285 16.10 -16.39 -3.09
CA CYS A 285 14.87 -17.16 -2.91
C CYS A 285 14.02 -17.19 -4.18
N CYS A 286 13.96 -16.10 -4.93
CA CYS A 286 13.22 -16.01 -6.19
C CYS A 286 13.92 -16.80 -7.29
N ASP A 287 15.13 -16.39 -7.64
CA ASP A 287 15.97 -17.05 -8.64
C ASP A 287 17.43 -16.58 -8.49
N PRO A 288 18.42 -17.49 -8.43
CA PRO A 288 19.82 -17.07 -8.28
C PRO A 288 20.33 -16.18 -9.42
N ARG A 289 19.75 -16.23 -10.62
CA ARG A 289 20.09 -15.33 -11.73
C ARG A 289 19.89 -13.85 -11.44
N LEU A 290 19.08 -13.52 -10.44
CA LEU A 290 18.90 -12.14 -10.00
C LEU A 290 20.12 -11.55 -9.27
N VAL A 291 21.05 -12.42 -8.85
CA VAL A 291 22.31 -12.06 -8.18
C VAL A 291 23.53 -12.50 -9.00
N TYR A 292 23.44 -13.64 -9.68
CA TYR A 292 24.50 -14.29 -10.45
C TYR A 292 24.04 -14.52 -11.88
N GLU A 293 24.38 -13.66 -12.81
CA GLU A 293 23.95 -13.72 -14.21
C GLU A 293 24.35 -15.02 -14.91
N ASP A 294 25.47 -15.62 -14.50
CA ASP A 294 25.99 -16.87 -15.05
C ASP A 294 25.36 -18.14 -14.48
N TYR A 295 24.45 -18.02 -13.52
CA TYR A 295 23.79 -19.18 -12.96
C TYR A 295 22.92 -19.89 -14.00
N ARG A 296 23.07 -21.23 -14.07
CA ARG A 296 22.36 -22.08 -15.06
C ARG A 296 21.57 -23.22 -14.39
N GLY A 297 21.59 -23.26 -13.06
CA GLY A 297 20.87 -24.27 -12.29
C GLY A 297 19.36 -24.03 -12.26
N PRO A 298 18.61 -24.95 -11.62
CA PRO A 298 17.16 -24.84 -11.46
C PRO A 298 16.77 -23.73 -10.48
N SER A 299 15.52 -23.29 -10.58
CA SER A 299 14.90 -22.32 -9.67
C SER A 299 13.56 -22.87 -9.21
N ALA A 300 13.55 -23.43 -8.00
CA ALA A 300 12.37 -24.12 -7.46
C ALA A 300 11.12 -23.23 -7.40
N LYS A 301 11.30 -21.95 -7.10
CA LYS A 301 10.19 -21.02 -7.03
C LYS A 301 9.65 -20.64 -8.40
N LEU A 302 10.54 -20.45 -9.38
CA LEU A 302 10.15 -20.20 -10.77
C LEU A 302 9.36 -21.39 -11.34
N ASP A 303 9.83 -22.61 -11.09
CA ASP A 303 9.15 -23.82 -11.53
C ASP A 303 7.76 -23.94 -10.86
N ALA A 304 7.66 -23.76 -9.55
CA ALA A 304 6.39 -23.78 -8.83
C ALA A 304 5.39 -22.71 -9.35
N ILE A 305 5.85 -21.51 -9.69
CA ILE A 305 4.97 -20.47 -10.25
C ILE A 305 4.46 -20.86 -11.65
N VAL A 306 5.34 -21.40 -12.50
CA VAL A 306 4.95 -21.85 -13.84
C VAL A 306 3.96 -23.01 -13.77
N ASP A 307 4.16 -23.95 -12.84
CA ASP A 307 3.25 -25.07 -12.61
C ASP A 307 1.86 -24.58 -12.15
N LEU A 308 1.82 -23.60 -11.21
CA LEU A 308 0.56 -23.00 -10.77
C LEU A 308 -0.17 -22.28 -11.90
N VAL A 309 0.55 -21.51 -12.72
CA VAL A 309 -0.05 -20.83 -13.88
C VAL A 309 -0.55 -21.86 -14.90
N SER A 310 0.24 -22.88 -15.20
CA SER A 310 -0.15 -23.95 -16.14
C SER A 310 -1.41 -24.68 -15.68
N SER A 311 -1.47 -25.05 -14.39
CA SER A 311 -2.64 -25.69 -13.80
C SER A 311 -3.89 -24.81 -13.86
N ALA A 312 -3.74 -23.51 -13.61
CA ALA A 312 -4.84 -22.55 -13.73
C ALA A 312 -5.34 -22.45 -15.19
N VAL A 313 -4.43 -22.40 -16.15
CA VAL A 313 -4.76 -22.36 -17.59
C VAL A 313 -5.51 -23.63 -18.02
N GLU A 314 -5.05 -24.80 -17.59
CA GLU A 314 -5.74 -26.07 -17.84
C GLU A 314 -7.14 -26.09 -17.22
N GLY A 315 -7.32 -25.43 -16.06
CA GLY A 315 -8.62 -25.23 -15.40
C GLY A 315 -9.51 -24.16 -16.05
N GLY A 316 -9.07 -23.48 -17.11
CA GLY A 316 -9.79 -22.38 -17.73
C GLY A 316 -9.85 -21.10 -16.87
N GLU A 317 -8.91 -20.94 -15.93
CA GLU A 317 -8.83 -19.82 -15.02
C GLU A 317 -7.76 -18.81 -15.46
N LYS A 318 -8.04 -17.52 -15.26
CA LYS A 318 -7.07 -16.44 -15.51
C LYS A 318 -6.28 -16.12 -14.26
N THR A 319 -4.98 -15.87 -14.43
CA THR A 319 -4.02 -15.74 -13.34
C THR A 319 -3.37 -14.36 -13.30
N LEU A 320 -3.30 -13.75 -12.12
CA LEU A 320 -2.45 -12.60 -11.82
C LEU A 320 -1.20 -13.07 -11.08
N VAL A 321 -0.03 -12.66 -11.54
CA VAL A 321 1.25 -12.93 -10.86
C VAL A 321 1.86 -11.61 -10.41
N PHE A 322 1.99 -11.44 -9.10
CA PHE A 322 2.59 -10.26 -8.49
C PHE A 322 4.00 -10.54 -7.99
N SER A 323 4.93 -9.66 -8.30
CA SER A 323 6.27 -9.64 -7.70
C SER A 323 6.75 -8.21 -7.45
N GLN A 324 7.59 -8.03 -6.43
CA GLN A 324 8.31 -6.78 -6.22
C GLN A 324 9.51 -6.63 -7.18
N PHE A 325 10.09 -7.75 -7.64
CA PHE A 325 11.26 -7.79 -8.51
C PHE A 325 10.81 -7.83 -9.98
N THR A 326 11.01 -6.75 -10.72
CA THR A 326 10.68 -6.70 -12.15
C THR A 326 11.51 -7.69 -12.96
N SER A 327 12.77 -7.87 -12.60
CA SER A 327 13.66 -8.88 -13.21
C SER A 327 13.16 -10.32 -12.98
N PHE A 328 12.51 -10.62 -11.83
CA PHE A 328 11.89 -11.93 -11.63
C PHE A 328 10.64 -12.10 -12.51
N LEU A 329 9.82 -11.06 -12.68
CA LEU A 329 8.70 -11.10 -13.63
C LEU A 329 9.18 -11.35 -15.07
N GLU A 330 10.33 -10.83 -15.46
CA GLU A 330 10.94 -11.09 -16.79
C GLU A 330 11.32 -12.55 -16.95
N LEU A 331 11.89 -13.19 -15.91
CA LEU A 331 12.20 -14.63 -15.92
C LEU A 331 10.93 -15.49 -15.96
N ILE A 332 9.89 -15.11 -15.23
CA ILE A 332 8.57 -15.76 -15.29
C ILE A 332 8.01 -15.61 -16.71
N ALA A 333 8.02 -14.42 -17.28
CA ALA A 333 7.54 -14.15 -18.64
C ALA A 333 8.28 -15.01 -19.69
N GLU A 334 9.59 -15.17 -19.56
CA GLU A 334 10.39 -16.01 -20.44
C GLU A 334 9.96 -17.49 -20.36
N ARG A 335 9.74 -17.99 -19.13
CA ARG A 335 9.30 -19.38 -18.92
C ARG A 335 7.89 -19.63 -19.43
N LEU A 336 6.96 -18.70 -19.20
CA LEU A 336 5.59 -18.78 -19.73
C LEU A 336 5.58 -18.79 -21.26
N ARG A 337 6.39 -17.94 -21.92
CA ARG A 337 6.53 -17.97 -23.38
C ARG A 337 7.07 -19.30 -23.89
N LYS A 338 8.07 -19.89 -23.21
CA LYS A 338 8.59 -21.23 -23.54
C LYS A 338 7.54 -22.33 -23.36
N ALA A 339 6.63 -22.17 -22.40
CA ALA A 339 5.49 -23.06 -22.18
C ALA A 339 4.30 -22.78 -23.12
N GLY A 340 4.40 -21.80 -24.03
CA GLY A 340 3.32 -21.43 -24.94
C GLY A 340 2.16 -20.67 -24.28
N ILE A 341 2.35 -20.16 -23.07
CA ILE A 341 1.33 -19.43 -22.32
C ILE A 341 1.41 -17.92 -22.62
N ALA A 342 0.36 -17.41 -23.25
CA ALA A 342 0.22 -15.97 -23.53
C ALA A 342 0.06 -15.17 -22.23
N HIS A 343 0.64 -13.98 -22.17
CA HIS A 343 0.55 -13.14 -21.00
C HIS A 343 0.72 -11.66 -21.31
N TYR A 344 0.11 -10.79 -20.47
CA TYR A 344 0.40 -9.38 -20.40
C TYR A 344 1.38 -9.08 -19.26
N SER A 345 2.03 -7.92 -19.31
CA SER A 345 2.93 -7.46 -18.25
C SER A 345 2.83 -5.95 -18.01
N ILE A 346 2.73 -5.56 -16.74
CA ILE A 346 2.78 -4.16 -16.29
C ILE A 346 3.88 -3.99 -15.25
N THR A 347 4.78 -3.04 -15.52
CA THR A 347 5.84 -2.61 -14.59
C THR A 347 5.76 -1.12 -14.32
N GLY A 348 6.67 -0.60 -13.48
CA GLY A 348 6.78 0.84 -13.23
C GLY A 348 7.05 1.66 -14.50
N ALA A 349 7.74 1.09 -15.48
CA ALA A 349 8.08 1.73 -16.76
C ALA A 349 6.91 1.79 -17.76
N THR A 350 5.84 0.98 -17.58
CA THR A 350 4.69 0.95 -18.50
C THR A 350 3.94 2.27 -18.48
N PRO A 351 3.74 2.96 -19.62
CA PRO A 351 3.00 4.22 -19.69
C PRO A 351 1.56 4.10 -19.20
N LYS A 352 1.01 5.17 -18.59
CA LYS A 352 -0.34 5.14 -17.99
C LYS A 352 -1.44 4.72 -18.96
N LYS A 353 -1.44 5.25 -20.19
CA LYS A 353 -2.43 4.89 -21.21
C LYS A 353 -2.35 3.41 -21.58
N GLU A 354 -1.14 2.87 -21.68
CA GLU A 354 -0.93 1.46 -22.01
C GLU A 354 -1.39 0.55 -20.86
N ARG A 355 -1.23 0.97 -19.60
CA ARG A 355 -1.75 0.19 -18.45
C ARG A 355 -3.26 0.02 -18.53
N VAL A 356 -4.00 1.09 -18.85
CA VAL A 356 -5.46 1.04 -19.00
C VAL A 356 -5.82 0.07 -20.12
N ARG A 357 -5.19 0.22 -21.30
CA ARG A 357 -5.44 -0.65 -22.45
C ARG A 357 -5.20 -2.13 -22.15
N LEU A 358 -4.10 -2.45 -21.47
CA LEU A 358 -3.76 -3.83 -21.10
C LEU A 358 -4.73 -4.42 -20.07
N VAL A 359 -5.21 -3.61 -19.13
CA VAL A 359 -6.21 -4.02 -18.13
C VAL A 359 -7.55 -4.32 -18.79
N ASP A 360 -8.01 -3.43 -19.68
CA ASP A 360 -9.26 -3.61 -20.40
C ASP A 360 -9.18 -4.86 -21.30
N ALA A 361 -8.10 -5.00 -22.07
CA ALA A 361 -7.86 -6.17 -22.91
C ALA A 361 -7.87 -7.48 -22.07
N PHE A 362 -7.16 -7.53 -20.95
CA PHE A 362 -7.14 -8.72 -20.09
C PHE A 362 -8.52 -9.10 -19.54
N ASN A 363 -9.36 -8.13 -19.22
CA ASN A 363 -10.71 -8.42 -18.73
C ASN A 363 -11.64 -8.91 -19.84
N GLU A 364 -11.38 -8.55 -21.10
CA GLU A 364 -12.25 -8.82 -22.26
C GLU A 364 -11.80 -10.02 -23.12
N ASP A 365 -10.48 -10.24 -23.25
CA ASP A 365 -9.93 -11.30 -24.07
C ASP A 365 -9.63 -12.60 -23.27
N ASP A 366 -9.12 -13.64 -23.93
CA ASP A 366 -8.82 -14.94 -23.30
C ASP A 366 -7.35 -15.07 -22.87
N THR A 367 -6.59 -13.98 -22.76
CA THR A 367 -5.21 -14.04 -22.30
C THR A 367 -5.15 -14.59 -20.87
N PRO A 368 -4.45 -15.74 -20.63
CA PRO A 368 -4.59 -16.48 -19.39
C PRO A 368 -3.79 -15.92 -18.23
N ALA A 369 -2.73 -15.14 -18.48
CA ALA A 369 -1.86 -14.64 -17.41
C ALA A 369 -1.56 -13.15 -17.51
N PHE A 370 -1.42 -12.49 -16.36
CA PHE A 370 -1.02 -11.10 -16.26
C PHE A 370 0.04 -10.91 -15.16
N LEU A 371 1.22 -10.48 -15.58
CA LEU A 371 2.35 -10.24 -14.70
C LEU A 371 2.37 -8.77 -14.26
N VAL A 372 2.35 -8.52 -12.97
CA VAL A 372 2.20 -7.15 -12.44
C VAL A 372 3.25 -6.87 -11.38
N SER A 373 4.06 -5.84 -11.55
CA SER A 373 4.93 -5.41 -10.46
C SER A 373 4.11 -4.82 -9.31
N LEU A 374 4.41 -5.19 -8.06
CA LEU A 374 3.66 -4.75 -6.88
C LEU A 374 3.59 -3.22 -6.76
N LYS A 375 4.64 -2.50 -7.16
CA LYS A 375 4.64 -1.03 -7.20
C LYS A 375 3.65 -0.47 -8.23
N ALA A 376 3.50 -1.13 -9.37
CA ALA A 376 2.54 -0.74 -10.41
C ALA A 376 1.11 -1.20 -10.06
N GLY A 377 0.98 -2.36 -9.41
CA GLY A 377 -0.30 -2.93 -8.94
C GLY A 377 -1.01 -2.10 -7.89
N GLY A 378 -0.29 -1.24 -7.14
CA GLY A 378 -0.87 -0.29 -6.18
C GLY A 378 -1.74 0.81 -6.81
N THR A 379 -1.83 0.90 -8.13
CA THR A 379 -2.43 2.02 -8.86
C THR A 379 -3.82 1.72 -9.44
N GLY A 380 -4.83 1.47 -8.60
CA GLY A 380 -6.25 1.51 -9.02
C GLY A 380 -6.70 0.55 -10.14
N LEU A 381 -5.88 -0.44 -10.53
CA LEU A 381 -6.22 -1.40 -11.58
C LEU A 381 -7.45 -2.23 -11.22
N ASN A 382 -8.32 -2.50 -12.19
CA ASN A 382 -9.48 -3.39 -12.04
C ASN A 382 -9.23 -4.67 -12.84
N LEU A 383 -8.92 -5.77 -12.17
CA LEU A 383 -8.50 -7.04 -12.76
C LEU A 383 -9.45 -8.18 -12.36
N THR A 384 -10.75 -7.91 -12.38
CA THR A 384 -11.81 -8.87 -12.00
C THR A 384 -11.96 -10.06 -12.95
N GLY A 385 -11.31 -10.01 -14.11
CA GLY A 385 -11.25 -11.16 -15.02
C GLY A 385 -10.46 -12.36 -14.47
N ALA A 386 -9.58 -12.14 -13.47
CA ALA A 386 -8.78 -13.20 -12.88
C ALA A 386 -9.45 -13.82 -11.64
N SER A 387 -9.29 -15.12 -11.48
CA SER A 387 -9.73 -15.91 -10.33
C SER A 387 -8.57 -16.54 -9.55
N VAL A 388 -7.36 -16.54 -10.12
CA VAL A 388 -6.14 -16.99 -9.43
C VAL A 388 -5.17 -15.84 -9.27
N VAL A 389 -4.68 -15.63 -8.04
CA VAL A 389 -3.69 -14.61 -7.70
C VAL A 389 -2.47 -15.29 -7.10
N ILE A 390 -1.31 -15.12 -7.72
CA ILE A 390 -0.05 -15.67 -7.26
C ILE A 390 0.85 -14.52 -6.77
N HIS A 391 1.20 -14.55 -5.49
CA HIS A 391 2.26 -13.72 -4.95
C HIS A 391 3.59 -14.47 -5.06
N ALA A 392 4.39 -14.09 -6.04
CA ALA A 392 5.65 -14.76 -6.38
C ALA A 392 6.73 -14.58 -5.29
N ASP A 393 6.64 -13.53 -4.51
CA ASP A 393 7.50 -13.27 -3.36
C ASP A 393 6.71 -12.58 -2.23
N PRO A 394 6.95 -12.92 -0.94
CA PRO A 394 6.28 -12.28 0.17
C PRO A 394 6.76 -10.83 0.31
N TRP A 395 5.82 -9.92 0.54
CA TRP A 395 6.10 -8.50 0.74
C TRP A 395 6.17 -8.20 2.24
N TRP A 396 7.09 -7.34 2.67
CA TRP A 396 7.17 -6.89 4.07
C TRP A 396 5.87 -6.25 4.58
N ASN A 397 5.22 -5.48 3.71
CA ASN A 397 3.93 -4.85 4.00
C ASN A 397 2.78 -5.76 3.53
N ALA A 398 2.19 -6.49 4.47
CA ALA A 398 1.03 -7.36 4.21
C ALA A 398 -0.16 -6.58 3.62
N ALA A 399 -0.33 -5.30 3.99
CA ALA A 399 -1.39 -4.46 3.46
C ALA A 399 -1.22 -4.19 1.96
N ALA A 400 0.02 -3.96 1.48
CA ALA A 400 0.28 -3.79 0.05
C ALA A 400 0.04 -5.09 -0.74
N GLN A 401 0.31 -6.24 -0.13
CA GLN A 401 0.02 -7.55 -0.71
C GLN A 401 -1.51 -7.80 -0.78
N SER A 402 -2.23 -7.51 0.29
CA SER A 402 -3.69 -7.57 0.31
C SER A 402 -4.31 -6.61 -0.71
N GLN A 403 -3.76 -5.39 -0.84
CA GLN A 403 -4.16 -4.41 -1.84
C GLN A 403 -4.01 -4.94 -3.27
N ALA A 404 -2.95 -5.68 -3.56
CA ALA A 404 -2.74 -6.31 -4.86
C ALA A 404 -3.79 -7.40 -5.12
N THR A 405 -4.06 -8.26 -4.14
CA THR A 405 -5.13 -9.28 -4.20
C THR A 405 -6.51 -8.65 -4.45
N ASP A 406 -6.80 -7.52 -3.80
CA ASP A 406 -8.06 -6.80 -3.94
C ASP A 406 -8.32 -6.21 -5.34
N ARG A 407 -7.37 -6.31 -6.27
CA ARG A 407 -7.58 -5.98 -7.69
C ARG A 407 -8.40 -7.04 -8.41
N ALA A 408 -8.30 -8.31 -7.98
CA ALA A 408 -9.14 -9.40 -8.46
C ALA A 408 -10.38 -9.60 -7.58
N HIS A 409 -10.23 -9.53 -6.25
CA HIS A 409 -11.30 -9.78 -5.29
C HIS A 409 -12.05 -8.49 -4.90
N ARG A 410 -12.94 -8.04 -5.77
CA ARG A 410 -13.72 -6.81 -5.60
C ARG A 410 -15.08 -6.90 -6.27
N ILE A 411 -15.93 -5.88 -6.08
CA ILE A 411 -17.24 -5.79 -6.75
C ILE A 411 -17.08 -5.99 -8.27
N GLY A 412 -17.83 -6.93 -8.81
CA GLY A 412 -17.74 -7.38 -10.19
C GLY A 412 -17.07 -8.73 -10.38
N GLN A 413 -16.44 -9.29 -9.33
CA GLN A 413 -15.96 -10.66 -9.33
C GLN A 413 -17.13 -11.66 -9.14
N THR A 414 -17.16 -12.67 -10.00
CA THR A 414 -18.24 -13.70 -9.99
C THR A 414 -17.72 -15.10 -9.64
N ARG A 415 -16.37 -15.26 -9.54
CA ARG A 415 -15.72 -16.54 -9.23
C ARG A 415 -15.02 -16.48 -7.88
N VAL A 416 -14.88 -17.63 -7.22
CA VAL A 416 -14.00 -17.76 -6.04
C VAL A 416 -12.58 -17.36 -6.43
N VAL A 417 -11.93 -16.56 -5.62
CA VAL A 417 -10.55 -16.11 -5.87
C VAL A 417 -9.59 -16.94 -5.03
N SER A 418 -8.75 -17.73 -5.69
CA SER A 418 -7.63 -18.45 -5.07
C SER A 418 -6.40 -17.55 -5.00
N VAL A 419 -5.78 -17.47 -3.82
CA VAL A 419 -4.60 -16.63 -3.57
C VAL A 419 -3.46 -17.54 -3.09
N GLU A 420 -2.46 -17.71 -3.95
CA GLU A 420 -1.32 -18.55 -3.70
C GLU A 420 -0.08 -17.70 -3.32
N LYS A 421 0.46 -17.91 -2.12
CA LYS A 421 1.69 -17.24 -1.68
C LYS A 421 2.85 -18.20 -1.84
N VAL A 422 3.73 -17.97 -2.81
CA VAL A 422 4.88 -18.85 -3.06
C VAL A 422 6.06 -18.43 -2.21
N VAL A 423 6.48 -19.33 -1.32
CA VAL A 423 7.49 -19.08 -0.28
C VAL A 423 8.60 -20.12 -0.36
N ALA A 424 9.84 -19.67 -0.41
CA ALA A 424 10.98 -20.57 -0.31
C ALA A 424 11.10 -21.12 1.11
N LYS A 425 11.05 -22.45 1.26
CA LYS A 425 11.03 -23.14 2.55
C LYS A 425 12.38 -23.02 3.28
N ASN A 426 12.33 -22.87 4.60
CA ASN A 426 13.49 -22.71 5.48
C ASN A 426 14.39 -21.53 5.06
N THR A 427 13.78 -20.38 4.76
CA THR A 427 14.48 -19.16 4.35
C THR A 427 13.93 -17.94 5.09
N ILE A 428 14.54 -16.78 4.82
CA ILE A 428 14.06 -15.49 5.30
C ILE A 428 12.61 -15.19 4.89
N GLU A 429 12.14 -15.74 3.77
CA GLU A 429 10.76 -15.52 3.32
C GLU A 429 9.73 -16.14 4.26
N GLU A 430 9.98 -17.34 4.74
CA GLU A 430 9.11 -18.01 5.73
C GLU A 430 9.04 -17.21 7.03
N ARG A 431 10.17 -16.66 7.46
CA ARG A 431 10.23 -15.78 8.64
C ARG A 431 9.47 -14.47 8.44
N ILE A 432 9.55 -13.89 7.24
CA ILE A 432 8.77 -12.69 6.87
C ILE A 432 7.26 -12.99 6.98
N VAL A 433 6.81 -14.12 6.47
CA VAL A 433 5.38 -14.51 6.54
C VAL A 433 4.93 -14.70 7.99
N ARG A 434 5.75 -15.34 8.85
CA ARG A 434 5.46 -15.48 10.29
C ARG A 434 5.35 -14.11 10.97
N LEU A 435 6.30 -13.21 10.72
CA LEU A 435 6.27 -11.85 11.27
C LEU A 435 5.02 -11.05 10.83
N GLN A 436 4.60 -11.22 9.57
CA GLN A 436 3.37 -10.60 9.09
C GLN A 436 2.16 -11.07 9.91
N GLN A 437 2.07 -12.37 10.20
CA GLN A 437 0.97 -12.94 10.98
C GLN A 437 0.93 -12.39 12.40
N THR A 438 2.05 -12.43 13.13
CA THR A 438 2.14 -11.93 14.52
C THR A 438 1.77 -10.45 14.63
N LYS A 439 2.25 -9.62 13.70
CA LYS A 439 1.96 -8.17 13.75
C LYS A 439 0.56 -7.82 13.25
N SER A 440 -0.03 -8.64 12.36
CA SER A 440 -1.43 -8.49 11.98
C SER A 440 -2.39 -8.71 13.18
N GLU A 441 -2.06 -9.65 14.05
CA GLU A 441 -2.82 -9.91 15.28
C GLU A 441 -2.78 -8.71 16.23
N LEU A 442 -1.59 -8.11 16.46
CA LEU A 442 -1.42 -6.92 17.29
C LEU A 442 -2.14 -5.68 16.72
N ALA A 443 -2.08 -5.50 15.42
CA ALA A 443 -2.77 -4.38 14.77
C ALA A 443 -4.30 -4.52 14.81
N ASN A 444 -4.79 -5.75 14.72
CA ASN A 444 -6.22 -6.05 14.85
C ASN A 444 -6.76 -5.73 16.25
N GLN A 445 -5.95 -5.83 17.30
CA GLN A 445 -6.34 -5.47 18.68
C GLN A 445 -6.59 -3.95 18.83
N VAL A 446 -5.86 -3.09 18.10
CA VAL A 446 -5.97 -1.62 18.27
C VAL A 446 -6.85 -0.97 17.20
N VAL A 447 -6.73 -1.36 15.93
CA VAL A 447 -7.43 -0.71 14.79
C VAL A 447 -7.91 -1.70 13.74
N GLY A 448 -7.47 -2.96 13.82
CA GLY A 448 -7.91 -4.07 12.97
C GLY A 448 -7.31 -4.11 11.57
N ALA A 449 -6.12 -3.69 11.29
CA ALA A 449 -5.21 -4.16 10.22
C ALA A 449 -3.89 -3.40 10.19
N GLY A 450 -2.79 -4.10 10.10
CA GLY A 450 -1.48 -3.49 9.97
C GLY A 450 -0.47 -4.40 9.26
N GLY A 451 0.48 -3.81 8.57
CA GLY A 451 1.61 -4.46 7.92
C GLY A 451 2.96 -3.86 8.35
N ILE A 452 4.06 -4.55 8.07
CA ILE A 452 5.42 -4.13 8.44
C ILE A 452 6.10 -3.44 7.26
N SER A 453 6.87 -2.37 7.53
CA SER A 453 7.85 -1.81 6.59
C SER A 453 9.27 -2.15 7.05
N LEU A 454 10.15 -2.54 6.13
CA LEU A 454 11.58 -2.77 6.36
C LEU A 454 12.27 -1.59 7.09
N ALA A 455 11.84 -0.37 6.79
CA ALA A 455 12.39 0.85 7.41
C ALA A 455 12.04 1.00 8.90
N SER A 456 11.15 0.16 9.43
CA SER A 456 10.74 0.19 10.84
C SER A 456 11.41 -0.89 11.68
N LEU A 457 12.13 -1.84 11.06
CA LEU A 457 12.89 -2.86 11.76
C LEU A 457 14.20 -2.24 12.28
N ASP A 458 14.49 -2.43 13.56
CA ASP A 458 15.79 -2.10 14.11
C ASP A 458 16.79 -3.26 13.91
N ALA A 459 18.04 -3.06 14.33
CA ALA A 459 19.09 -4.07 14.16
C ALA A 459 18.80 -5.35 14.98
N ASP A 460 18.08 -5.25 16.08
CA ASP A 460 17.71 -6.37 16.91
C ASP A 460 16.54 -7.15 16.28
N ASP A 461 15.52 -6.48 15.70
CA ASP A 461 14.46 -7.10 14.88
C ASP A 461 15.05 -7.88 13.69
N LEU A 462 16.04 -7.29 13.00
CA LEU A 462 16.72 -7.93 11.87
C LEU A 462 17.56 -9.14 12.30
N TYR A 463 18.16 -9.08 13.46
CA TYR A 463 18.91 -10.19 14.05
C TYR A 463 17.99 -11.36 14.46
N GLU A 464 16.87 -11.07 15.11
CA GLU A 464 15.85 -12.08 15.44
C GLU A 464 15.28 -12.76 14.18
N LEU A 465 15.12 -12.00 13.12
CA LEU A 465 14.67 -12.50 11.81
C LEU A 465 15.64 -13.54 11.22
N LEU A 466 16.91 -13.48 11.56
CA LEU A 466 17.94 -14.41 11.08
C LEU A 466 18.20 -15.58 12.03
N GLN A 467 17.80 -15.48 13.30
CA GLN A 467 18.00 -16.55 14.29
C GLN A 467 16.85 -17.57 14.37
N GLY A 468 15.59 -17.15 14.03
CA GLY A 468 14.38 -17.97 14.10
C GLY A 468 14.36 -19.05 13.10
#